data_838f82166ae8e4221b859091db6efc4f
#
_entry.id   838f82166ae8e4221b859091db6efc4f
#
_cell.length_a   1.000
_cell.length_b   1.000
_cell.length_c   1.000
_cell.angle_alpha   90.00
_cell.angle_beta   90.00
_cell.angle_gamma   90.00
#
_symmetry.space_group_name_H-M   'P 1'
#
loop_
_entity.id
_entity.type
_entity.pdbx_description
1 polymer ?
#
loop_
_entity_poly.entity_id
_entity_poly.type
_entity_poly.pdbx_seq_one_letter_code
_entity_poly.pdbx_strand_id
1 'polypeptide(L)'
;PEKFEDFVYVGLVLQGQGMRHGLEAHRRNRPYCMGTLYWQLNDSWPVVSWSSIDYYGNWKALHYQAKRAFAPIHINPIQRNDSLCVYLLSDRLDTLEKMTLEMKVIDFEGKKISKPMLLRSLSVPANTSQCVYRTKLDALLSSTKRPLSEELLHCFMLLTLKDKSGHVVDETVYFFAKTKELLLPETTISYKMRQTDGECELTLLSPVLAKDVFIEVPLQGARFSDNFFDLLPGCLLYTSPSPRDPKTSR
;
A
#
# COMPACT_ATOMS: atom_id res chain seq x y z
N PRO A 1 10.41 -20.44 4.32
CA PRO A 1 11.66 -20.12 3.61
C PRO A 1 12.81 -21.00 4.08
N GLU A 2 13.67 -21.40 3.17
CA GLU A 2 14.85 -22.23 3.49
C GLU A 2 16.06 -21.37 3.90
N LYS A 3 16.11 -20.15 3.38
CA LYS A 3 17.17 -19.18 3.71
C LYS A 3 16.72 -18.23 4.83
N PHE A 4 17.68 -17.84 5.65
CA PHE A 4 17.44 -16.97 6.79
C PHE A 4 16.98 -15.56 6.35
N GLU A 5 17.56 -15.03 5.28
CA GLU A 5 17.20 -13.73 4.71
C GLU A 5 15.76 -13.69 4.23
N ASP A 6 15.30 -14.77 3.57
CA ASP A 6 13.91 -14.90 3.12
C ASP A 6 12.96 -14.99 4.32
N PHE A 7 13.36 -15.68 5.39
CA PHE A 7 12.58 -15.74 6.63
C PHE A 7 12.44 -14.36 7.27
N VAL A 8 13.52 -13.59 7.35
CA VAL A 8 13.50 -12.21 7.88
C VAL A 8 12.60 -11.34 7.03
N TYR A 9 12.77 -11.35 5.70
CA TYR A 9 11.94 -10.58 4.78
C TYR A 9 10.44 -10.90 4.95
N VAL A 10 10.06 -12.18 4.91
CA VAL A 10 8.65 -12.58 5.09
C VAL A 10 8.11 -12.16 6.46
N GLY A 11 8.93 -12.27 7.51
CA GLY A 11 8.57 -11.81 8.86
C GLY A 11 8.29 -10.32 8.92
N LEU A 12 9.13 -9.49 8.28
CA LEU A 12 8.95 -8.04 8.18
C LEU A 12 7.68 -7.67 7.41
N VAL A 13 7.42 -8.33 6.28
CA VAL A 13 6.23 -8.09 5.45
C VAL A 13 4.98 -8.47 6.23
N LEU A 14 4.96 -9.65 6.87
CA LEU A 14 3.82 -10.14 7.65
C LEU A 14 3.49 -9.20 8.82
N GLN A 15 4.51 -8.75 9.56
CA GLN A 15 4.33 -7.77 10.64
C GLN A 15 3.74 -6.46 10.09
N GLY A 16 4.32 -5.93 9.01
CA GLY A 16 3.87 -4.69 8.40
C GLY A 16 2.41 -4.76 7.94
N GLN A 17 2.02 -5.81 7.24
CA GLN A 17 0.65 -6.03 6.77
C GLN A 17 -0.33 -6.22 7.93
N GLY A 18 0.01 -7.00 8.95
CA GLY A 18 -0.82 -7.22 10.13
C GLY A 18 -1.07 -5.93 10.91
N MET A 19 -0.04 -5.13 11.12
CA MET A 19 -0.15 -3.83 11.81
C MET A 19 -0.97 -2.83 10.98
N ARG A 20 -0.72 -2.74 9.67
CA ARG A 20 -1.54 -1.91 8.77
C ARG A 20 -3.01 -2.26 8.87
N HIS A 21 -3.36 -3.55 8.83
CA HIS A 21 -4.74 -4.01 8.97
C HIS A 21 -5.39 -3.54 10.29
N GLY A 22 -4.66 -3.62 11.41
CA GLY A 22 -5.11 -3.13 12.72
C GLY A 22 -5.32 -1.61 12.74
N LEU A 23 -4.33 -0.84 12.25
CA LEU A 23 -4.41 0.62 12.18
C LEU A 23 -5.61 1.09 11.33
N GLU A 24 -5.80 0.48 10.17
CA GLU A 24 -6.92 0.75 9.27
C GLU A 24 -8.27 0.37 9.90
N ALA A 25 -8.33 -0.74 10.66
CA ALA A 25 -9.55 -1.15 11.37
C ALA A 25 -9.95 -0.13 12.44
N HIS A 26 -8.99 0.41 13.20
CA HIS A 26 -9.24 1.46 14.17
C HIS A 26 -9.74 2.74 13.49
N ARG A 27 -9.10 3.19 12.41
CA ARG A 27 -9.53 4.37 11.66
C ARG A 27 -10.93 4.22 11.04
N ARG A 28 -11.30 3.01 10.57
CA ARG A 28 -12.67 2.73 10.06
C ARG A 28 -13.74 2.87 11.14
N ASN A 29 -13.39 2.66 12.39
CA ASN A 29 -14.36 2.72 13.52
C ASN A 29 -14.60 4.13 14.06
N ARG A 30 -14.21 5.17 13.35
CA ARG A 30 -14.60 6.54 13.71
C ARG A 30 -16.11 6.73 13.65
N PRO A 31 -16.68 7.53 14.55
CA PRO A 31 -16.05 8.31 15.61
C PRO A 31 -15.79 7.53 16.92
N TYR A 32 -16.12 6.24 16.98
CA TYR A 32 -15.94 5.43 18.19
C TYR A 32 -14.46 5.30 18.59
N CYS A 33 -13.59 5.02 17.62
CA CYS A 33 -12.15 4.95 17.82
C CYS A 33 -11.46 6.15 17.16
N MET A 34 -10.96 7.09 17.97
CA MET A 34 -10.38 8.35 17.48
C MET A 34 -8.85 8.35 17.46
N GLY A 35 -8.19 7.30 17.90
CA GLY A 35 -6.74 7.20 17.88
C GLY A 35 -6.27 5.77 18.00
N THR A 36 -5.01 5.55 17.63
CA THR A 36 -4.34 4.26 17.75
C THR A 36 -2.86 4.47 17.97
N LEU A 37 -2.25 3.58 18.72
CA LEU A 37 -0.82 3.55 19.00
C LEU A 37 -0.29 2.16 18.66
N TYR A 38 0.97 2.09 18.30
CA TYR A 38 1.65 0.81 18.18
C TYR A 38 2.98 0.82 18.93
N TRP A 39 3.36 -0.30 19.45
CA TRP A 39 4.61 -0.52 20.13
C TRP A 39 5.55 -1.28 19.21
N GLN A 40 6.69 -0.74 18.85
CA GLN A 40 7.23 0.57 19.22
C GLN A 40 7.88 1.22 18.00
N LEU A 41 8.21 2.52 18.09
CA LEU A 41 8.78 3.28 16.99
C LEU A 41 10.17 2.77 16.60
N ASN A 42 11.11 2.71 17.54
CA ASN A 42 12.51 2.38 17.26
C ASN A 42 13.17 1.52 18.35
N ASP A 43 14.26 0.87 17.99
CA ASP A 43 15.11 0.14 18.91
C ASP A 43 16.15 1.04 19.58
N SER A 44 16.49 0.70 20.84
CA SER A 44 17.53 1.38 21.63
C SER A 44 18.88 0.68 21.59
N TRP A 45 18.92 -0.58 21.07
CA TRP A 45 20.14 -1.38 20.85
C TRP A 45 19.87 -2.37 19.70
N PRO A 46 20.93 -2.96 19.08
CA PRO A 46 20.76 -3.95 18.03
C PRO A 46 20.04 -5.21 18.56
N VAL A 47 18.86 -5.48 18.06
CA VAL A 47 18.01 -6.58 18.52
C VAL A 47 16.99 -6.99 17.46
N VAL A 48 16.52 -8.24 17.49
CA VAL A 48 15.32 -8.66 16.80
C VAL A 48 14.10 -8.23 17.61
N SER A 49 13.29 -7.32 17.07
CA SER A 49 12.19 -6.72 17.81
C SER A 49 10.99 -6.36 16.91
N TRP A 50 9.93 -5.95 17.58
CA TRP A 50 8.70 -5.43 16.99
C TRP A 50 8.77 -3.96 16.54
N SER A 51 9.89 -3.27 16.72
CA SER A 51 10.04 -1.87 16.32
C SER A 51 9.83 -1.65 14.81
N SER A 52 9.42 -0.45 14.43
CA SER A 52 9.29 -0.05 13.03
C SER A 52 10.58 0.51 12.42
N ILE A 53 11.51 0.99 13.27
CA ILE A 53 12.84 1.48 12.89
C ILE A 53 13.87 0.69 13.70
N ASP A 54 14.90 0.16 13.05
CA ASP A 54 15.95 -0.57 13.74
C ASP A 54 16.93 0.37 14.48
N TYR A 55 17.86 -0.21 15.24
CA TYR A 55 18.88 0.55 15.97
C TYR A 55 19.74 1.45 15.06
N TYR A 56 20.00 1.03 13.83
CA TYR A 56 20.83 1.77 12.86
C TYR A 56 20.04 2.84 12.10
N GLY A 57 18.74 2.97 12.37
CA GLY A 57 17.85 3.95 11.75
C GLY A 57 17.24 3.51 10.42
N ASN A 58 17.37 2.24 10.07
CA ASN A 58 16.70 1.70 8.87
C ASN A 58 15.21 1.51 9.12
N TRP A 59 14.39 1.90 8.16
CA TRP A 59 12.95 1.70 8.21
C TRP A 59 12.58 0.29 7.80
N LYS A 60 11.92 -0.43 8.69
CA LYS A 60 11.38 -1.77 8.43
C LYS A 60 10.05 -1.68 7.64
N ALA A 61 9.55 -2.80 7.12
CA ALA A 61 8.28 -2.86 6.40
C ALA A 61 7.12 -2.20 7.20
N LEU A 62 7.07 -2.43 8.52
CA LEU A 62 6.07 -1.81 9.39
C LEU A 62 6.05 -0.28 9.29
N HIS A 63 7.22 0.37 9.21
CA HIS A 63 7.26 1.84 9.16
C HIS A 63 6.62 2.39 7.87
N TYR A 64 6.89 1.78 6.73
CA TYR A 64 6.27 2.14 5.45
C TYR A 64 4.77 1.81 5.44
N GLN A 65 4.35 0.68 6.00
CA GLN A 65 2.94 0.33 6.09
C GLN A 65 2.17 1.27 7.04
N ALA A 66 2.78 1.66 8.17
CA ALA A 66 2.22 2.66 9.09
C ALA A 66 2.10 4.04 8.42
N LYS A 67 3.13 4.48 7.66
CA LYS A 67 3.09 5.72 6.88
C LYS A 67 1.87 5.75 5.93
N ARG A 68 1.61 4.64 5.21
CA ARG A 68 0.44 4.53 4.32
C ARG A 68 -0.87 4.52 5.11
N ALA A 69 -0.94 3.72 6.19
CA ALA A 69 -2.15 3.61 7.02
C ALA A 69 -2.52 4.93 7.71
N PHE A 70 -1.54 5.80 8.02
CA PHE A 70 -1.74 7.10 8.64
C PHE A 70 -1.79 8.27 7.63
N ALA A 71 -1.86 8.00 6.33
CA ALA A 71 -2.07 9.07 5.35
C ALA A 71 -3.30 9.91 5.72
N PRO A 72 -3.24 11.26 5.60
CA PRO A 72 -4.34 12.15 6.00
C PRO A 72 -5.68 11.83 5.32
N ILE A 73 -5.61 11.38 4.07
CA ILE A 73 -6.74 10.78 3.33
C ILE A 73 -6.30 9.38 2.93
N HIS A 74 -7.16 8.40 3.15
CA HIS A 74 -6.83 7.02 2.85
C HIS A 74 -8.03 6.24 2.32
N ILE A 75 -7.82 5.52 1.20
CA ILE A 75 -8.79 4.57 0.64
C ILE A 75 -8.60 3.25 1.36
N ASN A 76 -9.66 2.75 1.99
CA ASN A 76 -9.58 1.51 2.74
C ASN A 76 -10.63 0.49 2.28
N PRO A 77 -10.29 -0.37 1.33
CA PRO A 77 -11.13 -1.49 0.93
C PRO A 77 -11.07 -2.62 1.96
N ILE A 78 -12.21 -3.25 2.23
CA ILE A 78 -12.30 -4.41 3.09
C ILE A 78 -13.41 -5.35 2.62
N GLN A 79 -13.13 -6.64 2.64
CA GLN A 79 -14.14 -7.67 2.45
C GLN A 79 -14.85 -7.98 3.76
N ARG A 80 -16.17 -7.98 3.72
CA ARG A 80 -17.04 -8.46 4.79
C ARG A 80 -18.00 -9.51 4.23
N ASN A 81 -17.79 -10.76 4.62
CA ASN A 81 -18.48 -11.91 4.05
C ASN A 81 -18.25 -11.99 2.52
N ASP A 82 -19.32 -11.96 1.74
CA ASP A 82 -19.35 -12.01 0.27
C ASP A 82 -19.24 -10.62 -0.41
N SER A 83 -19.08 -9.56 0.37
CA SER A 83 -19.16 -8.18 -0.13
C SER A 83 -17.86 -7.42 0.09
N LEU A 84 -17.46 -6.65 -0.92
CA LEU A 84 -16.40 -5.64 -0.82
C LEU A 84 -17.02 -4.31 -0.38
N CYS A 85 -16.46 -3.71 0.66
CA CYS A 85 -16.79 -2.36 1.12
C CYS A 85 -15.56 -1.46 0.92
N VAL A 86 -15.73 -0.26 0.37
CA VAL A 86 -14.68 0.74 0.23
C VAL A 86 -14.99 1.93 1.11
N TYR A 87 -14.08 2.20 2.03
CA TYR A 87 -14.16 3.36 2.92
C TYR A 87 -13.21 4.45 2.47
N LEU A 88 -13.62 5.70 2.66
CA LEU A 88 -12.72 6.85 2.64
C LEU A 88 -12.52 7.31 4.09
N LEU A 89 -11.27 7.37 4.51
CA LEU A 89 -10.85 7.77 5.84
C LEU A 89 -10.19 9.14 5.73
N SER A 90 -10.62 10.09 6.55
CA SER A 90 -10.07 11.44 6.57
C SER A 90 -9.66 11.88 7.97
N ASP A 91 -8.42 12.33 8.12
CA ASP A 91 -7.89 12.99 9.32
C ASP A 91 -7.83 14.52 9.11
N ARG A 92 -8.26 15.00 7.93
CA ARG A 92 -8.29 16.44 7.64
C ARG A 92 -9.32 17.15 8.49
N LEU A 93 -9.09 18.43 8.74
CA LEU A 93 -10.01 19.31 9.47
C LEU A 93 -10.99 20.08 8.55
N ASP A 94 -10.81 19.89 7.22
CA ASP A 94 -11.65 20.48 6.17
C ASP A 94 -12.30 19.35 5.34
N THR A 95 -13.46 19.66 4.74
CA THR A 95 -14.13 18.75 3.81
C THR A 95 -13.52 18.87 2.43
N LEU A 96 -13.22 17.73 1.81
CA LEU A 96 -12.81 17.68 0.41
C LEU A 96 -14.04 17.43 -0.47
N GLU A 97 -14.27 18.34 -1.41
CA GLU A 97 -15.40 18.30 -2.33
C GLU A 97 -14.99 17.89 -3.74
N LYS A 98 -15.95 17.37 -4.51
CA LYS A 98 -15.80 17.01 -5.92
C LYS A 98 -14.70 15.99 -6.18
N MET A 99 -14.52 15.07 -5.25
CA MET A 99 -13.58 13.97 -5.40
C MET A 99 -14.12 12.92 -6.38
N THR A 100 -13.22 12.21 -7.04
CA THR A 100 -13.54 11.07 -7.91
C THR A 100 -12.77 9.85 -7.46
N LEU A 101 -13.47 8.77 -7.14
CA LEU A 101 -12.88 7.46 -6.88
C LEU A 101 -13.00 6.61 -8.14
N GLU A 102 -11.85 6.21 -8.69
CA GLU A 102 -11.73 5.26 -9.79
C GLU A 102 -11.34 3.89 -9.23
N MET A 103 -12.04 2.84 -9.65
CA MET A 103 -11.78 1.46 -9.22
C MET A 103 -11.64 0.57 -10.46
N LYS A 104 -10.53 -0.15 -10.57
CA LYS A 104 -10.21 -1.05 -11.70
C LYS A 104 -9.86 -2.42 -11.17
N VAL A 105 -10.46 -3.47 -11.71
CA VAL A 105 -10.00 -4.84 -11.50
C VAL A 105 -9.07 -5.22 -12.64
N ILE A 106 -7.87 -5.66 -12.29
CA ILE A 106 -6.74 -5.87 -13.21
C ILE A 106 -6.11 -7.22 -12.84
N ASP A 107 -5.75 -8.04 -13.83
CA ASP A 107 -4.95 -9.25 -13.58
C ASP A 107 -3.49 -8.89 -13.31
N PHE A 108 -2.69 -9.89 -12.91
CA PHE A 108 -1.29 -9.66 -12.58
C PHE A 108 -0.41 -9.32 -13.80
N GLU A 109 -0.92 -9.48 -15.02
CA GLU A 109 -0.25 -9.09 -16.27
C GLU A 109 -0.66 -7.69 -16.76
N GLY A 110 -1.54 -6.99 -16.02
CA GLY A 110 -1.95 -5.62 -16.34
C GLY A 110 -3.19 -5.51 -17.22
N LYS A 111 -3.84 -6.63 -17.54
CA LYS A 111 -5.07 -6.64 -18.34
C LYS A 111 -6.28 -6.30 -17.47
N LYS A 112 -7.12 -5.39 -17.94
CA LYS A 112 -8.39 -5.05 -17.28
C LYS A 112 -9.36 -6.22 -17.37
N ILE A 113 -9.85 -6.68 -16.23
CA ILE A 113 -10.82 -7.78 -16.11
C ILE A 113 -12.25 -7.25 -16.24
N SER A 114 -12.51 -6.07 -15.68
CA SER A 114 -13.84 -5.44 -15.73
C SER A 114 -13.75 -3.99 -16.24
N LYS A 115 -14.91 -3.41 -16.59
CA LYS A 115 -14.97 -1.98 -16.89
C LYS A 115 -14.63 -1.18 -15.64
N PRO A 116 -13.85 -0.08 -15.76
CA PRO A 116 -13.57 0.80 -14.63
C PRO A 116 -14.86 1.36 -14.03
N MET A 117 -14.95 1.35 -12.74
CA MET A 117 -16.03 1.97 -11.97
C MET A 117 -15.60 3.35 -11.51
N LEU A 118 -16.47 4.35 -11.69
CA LEU A 118 -16.20 5.74 -11.34
C LEU A 118 -17.30 6.26 -10.42
N LEU A 119 -16.93 6.63 -9.20
CA LEU A 119 -17.79 7.40 -8.30
C LEU A 119 -17.33 8.86 -8.37
N ARG A 120 -18.19 9.72 -8.90
CA ARG A 120 -17.88 11.15 -9.12
C ARG A 120 -18.58 12.02 -8.08
N SER A 121 -18.07 13.24 -7.93
CA SER A 121 -18.64 14.27 -7.05
C SER A 121 -18.78 13.80 -5.60
N LEU A 122 -17.85 12.97 -5.13
CA LEU A 122 -17.82 12.55 -3.73
C LEU A 122 -17.42 13.73 -2.85
N SER A 123 -18.07 13.82 -1.69
CA SER A 123 -17.65 14.66 -0.58
C SER A 123 -17.00 13.78 0.49
N VAL A 124 -15.81 14.16 0.95
CA VAL A 124 -15.10 13.50 2.06
C VAL A 124 -15.09 14.46 3.24
N PRO A 125 -15.98 14.30 4.21
CA PRO A 125 -16.08 15.21 5.33
C PRO A 125 -14.82 15.21 6.21
N ALA A 126 -14.64 16.29 6.97
CA ALA A 126 -13.57 16.40 7.94
C ALA A 126 -13.66 15.27 8.97
N ASN A 127 -12.49 14.75 9.37
CA ASN A 127 -12.32 13.80 10.47
C ASN A 127 -13.34 12.62 10.48
N THR A 128 -13.45 11.93 9.32
CA THR A 128 -14.50 10.95 9.07
C THR A 128 -13.99 9.57 8.63
N SER A 129 -14.87 8.60 8.77
CA SER A 129 -14.79 7.29 8.10
C SER A 129 -16.13 7.03 7.41
N GLN A 130 -16.15 6.98 6.09
CA GLN A 130 -17.36 6.82 5.29
C GLN A 130 -17.25 5.65 4.33
N CYS A 131 -18.20 4.71 4.36
CA CYS A 131 -18.35 3.69 3.34
C CYS A 131 -18.98 4.32 2.09
N VAL A 132 -18.20 4.49 1.04
CA VAL A 132 -18.63 5.15 -0.22
C VAL A 132 -19.07 4.17 -1.29
N TYR A 133 -18.67 2.91 -1.17
CA TYR A 133 -19.03 1.85 -2.12
C TYR A 133 -19.19 0.51 -1.43
N ARG A 134 -20.19 -0.28 -1.88
CA ARG A 134 -20.39 -1.66 -1.46
C ARG A 134 -20.91 -2.47 -2.62
N THR A 135 -20.34 -3.65 -2.85
CA THR A 135 -20.79 -4.58 -3.88
C THR A 135 -20.52 -6.02 -3.47
N LYS A 136 -21.27 -6.97 -4.01
CA LYS A 136 -20.93 -8.39 -3.91
C LYS A 136 -19.77 -8.71 -4.84
N LEU A 137 -18.93 -9.67 -4.46
CA LEU A 137 -17.78 -10.07 -5.28
C LEU A 137 -18.19 -10.70 -6.60
N ASP A 138 -19.28 -11.48 -6.63
CA ASP A 138 -19.83 -12.07 -7.84
C ASP A 138 -20.30 -11.02 -8.84
N ALA A 139 -20.95 -9.95 -8.37
CA ALA A 139 -21.36 -8.83 -9.21
C ALA A 139 -20.16 -8.05 -9.78
N LEU A 140 -19.09 -7.90 -8.98
CA LEU A 140 -17.87 -7.20 -9.37
C LEU A 140 -17.14 -7.90 -10.51
N LEU A 141 -17.13 -9.24 -10.53
CA LEU A 141 -16.41 -10.09 -11.46
C LEU A 141 -17.32 -10.87 -12.42
N SER A 142 -18.58 -10.46 -12.57
CA SER A 142 -19.59 -11.16 -13.38
C SER A 142 -19.23 -11.30 -14.86
N SER A 143 -18.29 -10.50 -15.38
CA SER A 143 -17.87 -10.54 -16.78
C SER A 143 -16.67 -11.47 -17.05
N THR A 144 -16.16 -12.16 -16.05
CA THR A 144 -14.98 -13.04 -16.20
C THR A 144 -15.38 -14.40 -16.77
N LYS A 145 -14.43 -15.06 -17.46
CA LYS A 145 -14.62 -16.40 -18.00
C LYS A 145 -14.27 -17.51 -17.00
N ARG A 146 -13.47 -17.18 -15.98
CA ARG A 146 -13.06 -18.11 -14.93
C ARG A 146 -14.10 -18.14 -13.80
N PRO A 147 -14.21 -19.24 -13.06
CA PRO A 147 -14.99 -19.27 -11.82
C PRO A 147 -14.48 -18.17 -10.85
N LEU A 148 -15.41 -17.58 -10.09
CA LEU A 148 -15.08 -16.48 -9.15
C LEU A 148 -13.94 -16.86 -8.20
N SER A 149 -13.98 -18.07 -7.62
CA SER A 149 -12.95 -18.57 -6.69
C SER A 149 -11.55 -18.62 -7.30
N GLU A 150 -11.44 -18.87 -8.59
CA GLU A 150 -10.17 -18.89 -9.31
C GLU A 150 -9.74 -17.48 -9.72
N GLU A 151 -10.66 -16.67 -10.23
CA GLU A 151 -10.36 -15.30 -10.67
C GLU A 151 -9.78 -14.43 -9.53
N LEU A 152 -10.30 -14.59 -8.30
CA LEU A 152 -9.84 -13.89 -7.11
C LEU A 152 -8.36 -14.15 -6.78
N LEU A 153 -7.77 -15.26 -7.27
CA LEU A 153 -6.37 -15.63 -7.05
C LEU A 153 -5.42 -15.01 -8.09
N HIS A 154 -5.96 -14.45 -9.20
CA HIS A 154 -5.19 -13.94 -10.32
C HIS A 154 -5.31 -12.43 -10.53
N CYS A 155 -6.06 -11.74 -9.69
CA CYS A 155 -6.34 -10.32 -9.89
C CYS A 155 -6.26 -9.49 -8.61
N PHE A 156 -6.21 -8.18 -8.80
CA PHE A 156 -6.28 -7.18 -7.76
C PHE A 156 -7.21 -6.03 -8.18
N MET A 157 -7.64 -5.25 -7.22
CA MET A 157 -8.32 -3.99 -7.50
C MET A 157 -7.38 -2.83 -7.22
N LEU A 158 -7.20 -1.95 -8.21
CA LEU A 158 -6.55 -0.66 -8.06
C LEU A 158 -7.62 0.39 -7.80
N LEU A 159 -7.48 1.11 -6.69
CA LEU A 159 -8.37 2.19 -6.29
C LEU A 159 -7.58 3.49 -6.25
N THR A 160 -8.02 4.49 -7.00
CA THR A 160 -7.35 5.79 -7.11
C THR A 160 -8.34 6.91 -6.79
N LEU A 161 -8.07 7.69 -5.76
CA LEU A 161 -8.85 8.88 -5.38
C LEU A 161 -8.20 10.12 -5.98
N LYS A 162 -8.97 10.89 -6.74
CA LYS A 162 -8.53 12.10 -7.41
C LYS A 162 -9.32 13.32 -6.93
N ASP A 163 -8.64 14.44 -6.83
CA ASP A 163 -9.28 15.73 -6.58
C ASP A 163 -9.99 16.29 -7.84
N LYS A 164 -10.62 17.46 -7.69
CA LYS A 164 -11.32 18.16 -8.79
C LYS A 164 -10.42 18.55 -9.98
N SER A 165 -9.10 18.62 -9.76
CA SER A 165 -8.09 18.95 -10.79
C SER A 165 -7.51 17.69 -11.45
N GLY A 166 -7.91 16.49 -10.97
CA GLY A 166 -7.42 15.21 -11.45
C GLY A 166 -6.12 14.76 -10.78
N HIS A 167 -5.59 15.48 -9.78
CA HIS A 167 -4.43 15.03 -9.02
C HIS A 167 -4.80 13.85 -8.13
N VAL A 168 -3.91 12.85 -8.09
CA VAL A 168 -4.06 11.69 -7.22
C VAL A 168 -3.82 12.12 -5.77
N VAL A 169 -4.82 11.89 -4.92
CA VAL A 169 -4.79 12.19 -3.48
C VAL A 169 -4.38 10.97 -2.68
N ASP A 170 -4.88 9.79 -3.07
CA ASP A 170 -4.49 8.50 -2.52
C ASP A 170 -4.69 7.40 -3.55
N GLU A 171 -3.86 6.37 -3.47
CA GLU A 171 -3.97 5.17 -4.30
C GLU A 171 -3.67 3.94 -3.47
N THR A 172 -4.46 2.90 -3.63
CA THR A 172 -4.24 1.64 -2.93
C THR A 172 -4.56 0.43 -3.80
N VAL A 173 -3.85 -0.65 -3.55
CA VAL A 173 -4.07 -1.96 -4.16
C VAL A 173 -4.80 -2.84 -3.15
N TYR A 174 -5.81 -3.56 -3.62
CA TYR A 174 -6.55 -4.53 -2.83
C TYR A 174 -6.50 -5.91 -3.49
N PHE A 175 -6.01 -6.89 -2.76
CA PHE A 175 -6.01 -8.29 -3.15
C PHE A 175 -7.22 -9.01 -2.56
N PHE A 176 -7.89 -9.82 -3.36
CA PHE A 176 -9.10 -10.53 -2.95
C PHE A 176 -8.84 -11.81 -2.17
N ALA A 177 -7.58 -12.29 -2.16
CA ALA A 177 -7.15 -13.49 -1.46
C ALA A 177 -5.91 -13.21 -0.61
N LYS A 178 -5.58 -14.14 0.29
CA LYS A 178 -4.37 -14.06 1.11
C LYS A 178 -3.14 -14.19 0.22
N THR A 179 -2.05 -13.51 0.55
CA THR A 179 -0.80 -13.52 -0.23
C THR A 179 -0.33 -14.93 -0.60
N LYS A 180 -0.42 -15.90 0.32
CA LYS A 180 -0.02 -17.29 0.09
C LYS A 180 -0.90 -18.05 -0.91
N GLU A 181 -2.08 -17.54 -1.21
CA GLU A 181 -3.06 -18.14 -2.13
C GLU A 181 -3.01 -17.49 -3.52
N LEU A 182 -2.38 -16.32 -3.63
CA LEU A 182 -2.24 -15.60 -4.89
C LEU A 182 -1.34 -16.37 -5.86
N LEU A 183 -1.79 -16.52 -7.10
CA LEU A 183 -1.03 -17.15 -8.18
C LEU A 183 -0.21 -16.09 -8.92
N LEU A 184 0.77 -15.54 -8.21
CA LEU A 184 1.64 -14.48 -8.73
C LEU A 184 2.55 -15.03 -9.84
N PRO A 185 2.69 -14.31 -10.97
CA PRO A 185 3.65 -14.67 -12.01
C PRO A 185 5.09 -14.43 -11.54
N GLU A 186 6.01 -15.24 -12.03
CA GLU A 186 7.43 -14.93 -11.89
C GLU A 186 7.78 -13.69 -12.70
N THR A 187 8.65 -12.83 -12.15
CA THR A 187 9.05 -11.60 -12.83
C THR A 187 10.48 -11.20 -12.48
N THR A 188 11.06 -10.40 -13.35
CA THR A 188 12.32 -9.70 -13.10
C THR A 188 12.06 -8.20 -13.13
N ILE A 189 12.46 -7.52 -12.06
CA ILE A 189 12.37 -6.07 -11.98
C ILE A 189 13.62 -5.46 -12.62
N SER A 190 13.41 -4.63 -13.64
CA SER A 190 14.48 -3.79 -14.18
C SER A 190 14.53 -2.46 -13.44
N TYR A 191 15.72 -1.87 -13.34
CA TYR A 191 15.89 -0.58 -12.69
C TYR A 191 16.80 0.36 -13.45
N LYS A 192 16.59 1.66 -13.27
CA LYS A 192 17.51 2.72 -13.68
C LYS A 192 17.79 3.60 -12.48
N MET A 193 19.03 4.03 -12.33
CA MET A 193 19.46 4.91 -11.25
C MET A 193 19.98 6.21 -11.86
N ARG A 194 19.51 7.35 -11.34
CA ARG A 194 19.97 8.68 -11.69
C ARG A 194 20.41 9.41 -10.42
N GLN A 195 21.65 9.86 -10.41
CA GLN A 195 22.16 10.67 -9.32
C GLN A 195 21.93 12.15 -9.62
N THR A 196 21.36 12.86 -8.67
CA THR A 196 21.19 14.31 -8.65
C THR A 196 21.89 14.88 -7.42
N ASP A 197 22.02 16.20 -7.31
CA ASP A 197 22.74 16.85 -6.20
C ASP A 197 22.10 16.47 -4.84
N GLY A 198 22.78 15.54 -4.13
CA GLY A 198 22.39 15.10 -2.78
C GLY A 198 21.30 14.01 -2.72
N GLU A 199 20.70 13.62 -3.84
CA GLU A 199 19.68 12.58 -3.90
C GLU A 199 19.97 11.58 -5.02
N CYS A 200 19.46 10.37 -4.89
CA CYS A 200 19.50 9.35 -5.92
C CYS A 200 18.06 8.96 -6.30
N GLU A 201 17.70 9.09 -7.56
CA GLU A 201 16.42 8.65 -8.08
C GLU A 201 16.53 7.23 -8.63
N LEU A 202 15.74 6.32 -8.10
CA LEU A 202 15.65 4.95 -8.57
C LEU A 202 14.32 4.74 -9.28
N THR A 203 14.37 4.39 -10.55
CA THR A 203 13.20 4.04 -11.36
C THR A 203 13.12 2.53 -11.50
N LEU A 204 12.00 1.93 -11.12
CA LEU A 204 11.73 0.49 -11.21
C LEU A 204 10.66 0.20 -12.24
N LEU A 205 10.81 -0.90 -12.96
CA LEU A 205 9.85 -1.38 -13.95
C LEU A 205 9.70 -2.90 -13.86
N SER A 206 8.46 -3.37 -13.80
CA SER A 206 8.11 -4.79 -13.95
C SER A 206 7.08 -4.98 -15.06
N PRO A 207 7.20 -6.02 -15.90
CA PRO A 207 6.19 -6.32 -16.93
C PRO A 207 4.87 -6.84 -16.33
N VAL A 208 4.92 -7.42 -15.15
CA VAL A 208 3.78 -7.96 -14.40
C VAL A 208 3.78 -7.42 -12.97
N LEU A 209 2.73 -7.70 -12.21
CA LEU A 209 2.70 -7.30 -10.80
C LEU A 209 3.88 -7.93 -10.02
N ALA A 210 4.67 -7.09 -9.35
CA ALA A 210 5.65 -7.53 -8.37
C ALA A 210 5.21 -7.06 -6.98
N LYS A 211 4.89 -8.03 -6.10
CA LYS A 211 4.29 -7.76 -4.79
C LYS A 211 5.34 -7.61 -3.70
N ASP A 212 5.10 -6.65 -2.78
CA ASP A 212 5.93 -6.39 -1.60
C ASP A 212 7.42 -6.16 -1.95
N VAL A 213 7.69 -5.37 -3.00
CA VAL A 213 9.05 -5.10 -3.50
C VAL A 213 9.89 -4.46 -2.40
N PHE A 214 11.02 -5.10 -2.09
CA PHE A 214 12.01 -4.61 -1.14
C PHE A 214 13.25 -4.10 -1.87
N ILE A 215 13.66 -2.88 -1.55
CA ILE A 215 14.87 -2.25 -2.07
C ILE A 215 15.86 -2.13 -0.93
N GLU A 216 17.07 -2.63 -1.18
CA GLU A 216 18.21 -2.49 -0.27
C GLU A 216 19.40 -1.89 -1.02
N VAL A 217 20.14 -1.04 -0.35
CA VAL A 217 21.40 -0.48 -0.84
C VAL A 217 22.47 -0.65 0.23
N PRO A 218 23.74 -0.87 -0.14
CA PRO A 218 24.85 -1.06 0.81
C PRO A 218 25.31 0.28 1.44
N LEU A 219 24.32 1.07 1.91
CA LEU A 219 24.53 2.37 2.56
C LEU A 219 23.78 2.41 3.87
N GLN A 220 24.51 2.47 4.98
CA GLN A 220 23.92 2.52 6.30
C GLN A 220 23.08 3.80 6.49
N GLY A 221 21.85 3.63 6.96
CA GLY A 221 20.93 4.74 7.21
C GLY A 221 20.29 5.34 5.94
N ALA A 222 20.42 4.68 4.78
CA ALA A 222 19.70 5.07 3.58
C ALA A 222 18.17 5.02 3.83
N ARG A 223 17.46 6.06 3.41
CA ARG A 223 16.01 6.14 3.52
C ARG A 223 15.43 6.29 2.13
N PHE A 224 14.51 5.40 1.80
CA PHE A 224 13.72 5.51 0.59
C PHE A 224 12.46 6.33 0.83
N SER A 225 12.00 7.05 -0.18
CA SER A 225 10.70 7.71 -0.15
C SER A 225 9.57 6.71 0.01
N ASP A 226 9.71 5.50 -0.58
CA ASP A 226 8.86 4.35 -0.35
C ASP A 226 9.64 3.03 -0.46
N ASN A 227 9.13 1.96 0.18
CA ASN A 227 9.68 0.61 0.14
C ASN A 227 8.61 -0.40 0.57
N PHE A 228 8.81 -1.69 0.36
CA PHE A 228 7.81 -2.73 0.64
C PHE A 228 6.44 -2.39 0.02
N PHE A 229 6.44 -2.08 -1.26
CA PHE A 229 5.28 -1.68 -2.06
C PHE A 229 4.98 -2.69 -3.16
N ASP A 230 3.77 -2.61 -3.71
CA ASP A 230 3.38 -3.38 -4.88
C ASP A 230 3.72 -2.58 -6.15
N LEU A 231 4.58 -3.12 -7.01
CA LEU A 231 4.93 -2.52 -8.29
C LEU A 231 3.96 -3.02 -9.35
N LEU A 232 3.14 -2.10 -9.87
CA LEU A 232 2.09 -2.42 -10.83
C LEU A 232 2.67 -2.75 -12.21
N PRO A 233 1.98 -3.58 -13.02
CA PRO A 233 2.42 -3.94 -14.37
C PRO A 233 2.63 -2.72 -15.27
N GLY A 234 3.83 -2.58 -15.84
CA GLY A 234 4.18 -1.48 -16.74
C GLY A 234 4.29 -0.11 -16.08
N CYS A 235 4.14 -0.01 -14.77
CA CYS A 235 4.31 1.24 -14.03
C CYS A 235 5.77 1.52 -13.72
N LEU A 236 6.14 2.80 -13.77
CA LEU A 236 7.40 3.32 -13.28
C LEU A 236 7.19 3.88 -11.87
N LEU A 237 7.95 3.37 -10.92
CA LEU A 237 8.00 3.95 -9.58
C LEU A 237 9.32 4.68 -9.39
N TYR A 238 9.23 5.92 -8.91
CA TYR A 238 10.39 6.73 -8.53
C TYR A 238 10.52 6.70 -7.02
N THR A 239 11.69 6.28 -6.52
CA THR A 239 12.01 6.32 -5.09
C THR A 239 13.39 6.95 -4.92
N SER A 240 13.52 7.85 -3.96
CA SER A 240 14.78 8.54 -3.66
C SER A 240 15.33 8.03 -2.34
N PRO A 241 16.49 7.37 -2.30
CA PRO A 241 17.22 7.20 -1.06
C PRO A 241 17.83 8.56 -0.68
N SER A 242 17.43 9.09 0.49
CA SER A 242 18.05 10.29 1.05
C SER A 242 19.12 9.89 2.07
N PRO A 243 20.38 10.37 1.98
CA PRO A 243 21.34 10.16 3.02
C PRO A 243 20.89 10.87 4.32
N ARG A 244 21.16 10.24 5.46
CA ARG A 244 20.90 10.84 6.76
C ARG A 244 21.69 12.15 6.87
N ASP A 245 21.05 13.27 7.20
CA ASP A 245 21.75 14.53 7.47
C ASP A 245 22.71 14.33 8.66
N PRO A 246 24.04 14.43 8.46
CA PRO A 246 25.01 14.21 9.53
C PRO A 246 24.99 15.31 10.63
N LYS A 247 24.17 16.35 10.46
CA LYS A 247 24.13 17.48 11.40
C LYS A 247 23.20 17.31 12.61
N THR A 248 22.49 16.19 12.76
CA THR A 248 21.57 15.98 13.90
C THR A 248 22.13 15.11 15.02
N SER A 249 23.44 14.83 15.06
CA SER A 249 24.12 14.22 16.22
C SER A 249 24.91 15.27 16.99
N ARG A 250 24.26 16.07 17.81
CA ARG A 250 24.81 16.74 18.97
C ARG A 250 23.91 16.49 20.17
#